data_4b6e1cbe33abe2bd37859cf8b1d698c1
#
_entry.id   4b6e1cbe33abe2bd37859cf8b1d698c1
#
_cell.length_a   1.000
_cell.length_b   1.000
_cell.length_c   1.000
_cell.angle_alpha   90.00
_cell.angle_beta   90.00
_cell.angle_gamma   90.00
#
_symmetry.space_group_name_H-M   'P 1'
#
loop_
_entity.id
_entity.type
_entity.pdbx_description
1 polymer ?
#
loop_
_entity_poly.entity_id
_entity_poly.type
_entity_poly.pdbx_seq_one_letter_code
_entity_poly.pdbx_strand_id
1 'polypeptide(L)'
;KQDPSTFKNIIFQKEINIRTSKVEKMSQINKGYEKNFRSFSFIAEYEDNITVELLIEYRKNRGDFKKAEIKALYFAKMYGRMPHFLKTYNKKIYIHEAIGKDDGTWWVMYNKREFHINESLCRNMSKNSLCTEVMIHELAHVIQQLTGVISPSKWGQARKLDNKKYCSKYGKKNSKEDFAESILCWIGVRYKSGEIRKHKIAKINEFIPNRLKFFDEMNFNMYPYKISK
;
A
#
# COMPACT_ATOMS: atom_id res chain seq x y z
N LYS A 1 -12.82 -8.46 13.68
CA LYS A 1 -13.12 -7.00 13.67
C LYS A 1 -12.41 -6.36 12.50
N GLN A 2 -13.09 -5.43 11.79
CA GLN A 2 -12.42 -4.62 10.78
C GLN A 2 -11.56 -3.56 11.46
N ASP A 3 -10.39 -3.25 10.87
CA ASP A 3 -9.56 -2.14 11.33
C ASP A 3 -10.35 -0.82 11.34
N PRO A 4 -10.11 0.06 12.30
CA PRO A 4 -10.71 1.38 12.31
C PRO A 4 -10.26 2.16 11.07
N SER A 5 -11.18 2.88 10.44
CA SER A 5 -10.88 3.72 9.27
C SER A 5 -10.99 5.18 9.65
N THR A 6 -10.01 5.97 9.23
CA THR A 6 -10.00 7.44 9.38
C THR A 6 -10.77 8.16 8.27
N PHE A 7 -11.44 7.44 7.38
CA PHE A 7 -12.20 8.01 6.28
C PHE A 7 -13.34 8.92 6.79
N LYS A 8 -13.38 10.15 6.28
CA LYS A 8 -14.42 11.16 6.60
C LYS A 8 -15.41 11.31 5.47
N ASN A 9 -14.89 11.67 4.29
CA ASN A 9 -15.72 12.11 3.19
C ASN A 9 -15.07 11.80 1.84
N ILE A 10 -15.91 11.78 0.79
CA ILE A 10 -15.46 11.70 -0.60
C ILE A 10 -16.25 12.69 -1.45
N ILE A 11 -15.54 13.47 -2.26
CA ILE A 11 -16.11 14.54 -3.08
C ILE A 11 -15.73 14.28 -4.53
N PHE A 12 -16.74 14.16 -5.40
CA PHE A 12 -16.51 14.09 -6.84
C PHE A 12 -15.94 15.42 -7.36
N GLN A 13 -14.90 15.35 -8.16
CA GLN A 13 -14.24 16.52 -8.74
C GLN A 13 -14.64 16.68 -10.23
N LYS A 14 -14.28 15.72 -11.03
CA LYS A 14 -14.44 15.78 -12.48
C LYS A 14 -14.18 14.47 -13.18
N GLU A 15 -14.61 14.37 -14.42
CA GLU A 15 -14.15 13.37 -15.37
C GLU A 15 -12.88 13.87 -16.07
N ILE A 16 -11.86 13.03 -16.16
CA ILE A 16 -10.59 13.39 -16.80
C ILE A 16 -10.09 12.30 -17.74
N ASN A 17 -9.37 12.72 -18.78
CA ASN A 17 -8.57 11.81 -19.59
C ASN A 17 -7.15 11.82 -19.06
N ILE A 18 -6.64 10.63 -18.73
CA ILE A 18 -5.29 10.47 -18.19
C ILE A 18 -4.42 9.82 -19.25
N ARG A 19 -3.27 10.43 -19.51
CA ARG A 19 -2.18 9.83 -20.25
C ARG A 19 -1.09 9.48 -19.26
N THR A 20 -0.92 8.20 -18.97
CA THR A 20 0.20 7.74 -18.16
C THR A 20 1.43 7.57 -19.05
N SER A 21 2.48 8.28 -18.73
CA SER A 21 3.79 7.98 -19.29
C SER A 21 4.31 6.69 -18.65
N LYS A 22 4.69 5.71 -19.47
CA LYS A 22 5.38 4.46 -19.11
C LYS A 22 5.03 3.87 -17.74
N VAL A 23 4.11 2.95 -17.74
CA VAL A 23 3.91 2.03 -16.62
C VAL A 23 4.94 0.91 -16.75
N GLU A 24 6.01 0.94 -15.96
CA GLU A 24 6.92 -0.19 -15.88
C GLU A 24 6.25 -1.31 -15.09
N LYS A 25 6.00 -2.43 -15.75
CA LYS A 25 5.60 -3.67 -15.10
C LYS A 25 6.75 -4.18 -14.24
N MET A 26 6.64 -4.09 -12.93
CA MET A 26 7.71 -4.54 -12.01
C MET A 26 7.97 -6.05 -12.01
N SER A 27 7.17 -6.89 -12.64
CA SER A 27 7.34 -8.34 -12.58
C SER A 27 7.80 -9.04 -13.86
N GLN A 28 7.76 -8.41 -15.01
CA GLN A 28 8.32 -8.95 -16.25
C GLN A 28 8.75 -7.82 -17.19
N ILE A 29 10.06 -7.58 -17.19
CA ILE A 29 10.89 -7.20 -18.34
C ILE A 29 10.18 -6.52 -19.53
N ASN A 30 10.45 -5.19 -19.68
CA ASN A 30 10.70 -4.58 -20.98
C ASN A 30 9.53 -4.29 -21.92
N LYS A 31 8.36 -3.88 -21.45
CA LYS A 31 7.52 -3.03 -22.32
C LYS A 31 6.76 -2.03 -21.47
N GLY A 32 7.35 -0.84 -21.34
CA GLY A 32 6.58 0.31 -20.94
C GLY A 32 5.52 0.56 -22.01
N TYR A 33 4.26 0.56 -21.63
CA TYR A 33 3.20 1.03 -22.51
C TYR A 33 2.59 2.29 -21.93
N GLU A 34 2.42 3.25 -22.79
CA GLU A 34 1.56 4.38 -22.49
C GLU A 34 0.12 3.89 -22.51
N LYS A 35 -0.60 4.11 -21.43
CA LYS A 35 -2.02 3.82 -21.36
C LYS A 35 -2.77 5.13 -21.25
N ASN A 36 -3.63 5.38 -22.25
CA ASN A 36 -4.63 6.44 -22.17
C ASN A 36 -5.90 5.85 -21.60
N PHE A 37 -6.43 6.42 -20.53
CA PHE A 37 -7.68 5.98 -19.94
C PHE A 37 -8.49 7.15 -19.41
N ARG A 38 -9.80 6.96 -19.35
CA ARG A 38 -10.73 7.90 -18.73
C ARG A 38 -10.90 7.53 -17.27
N SER A 39 -10.99 8.54 -16.43
CA SER A 39 -11.21 8.37 -15.00
C SER A 39 -12.22 9.38 -14.47
N PHE A 40 -12.97 8.95 -13.48
CA PHE A 40 -13.64 9.86 -12.56
C PHE A 40 -12.67 10.16 -11.41
N SER A 41 -12.47 11.45 -11.14
CA SER A 41 -11.62 11.95 -10.05
C SER A 41 -12.48 12.28 -8.84
N PHE A 42 -12.04 11.79 -7.67
CA PHE A 42 -12.64 12.04 -6.37
C PHE A 42 -11.56 12.48 -5.39
N ILE A 43 -11.87 13.39 -4.49
CA ILE A 43 -11.03 13.70 -3.33
C ILE A 43 -11.57 12.94 -2.12
N ALA A 44 -10.75 12.11 -1.51
CA ALA A 44 -11.05 11.47 -0.24
C ALA A 44 -10.37 12.23 0.90
N GLU A 45 -11.13 12.51 1.95
CA GLU A 45 -10.69 13.22 3.15
C GLU A 45 -10.66 12.29 4.35
N TYR A 46 -9.67 12.48 5.22
CA TYR A 46 -9.43 11.64 6.39
C TYR A 46 -9.31 12.47 7.67
N GLU A 47 -9.68 11.86 8.82
CA GLU A 47 -9.63 12.50 10.15
C GLU A 47 -8.24 12.98 10.55
N ASP A 48 -7.21 12.34 10.02
CA ASP A 48 -5.80 12.67 10.26
C ASP A 48 -5.26 13.77 9.33
N ASN A 49 -6.15 14.61 8.78
CA ASN A 49 -5.86 15.74 7.90
C ASN A 49 -5.13 15.36 6.60
N ILE A 50 -5.30 14.13 6.18
CA ILE A 50 -4.81 13.67 4.87
C ILE A 50 -5.93 13.81 3.84
N THR A 51 -5.53 14.23 2.64
CA THR A 51 -6.37 14.20 1.44
C THR A 51 -5.67 13.42 0.34
N VAL A 52 -6.43 12.62 -0.39
CA VAL A 52 -5.92 11.82 -1.51
C VAL A 52 -6.87 11.91 -2.68
N GLU A 53 -6.32 12.09 -3.88
CA GLU A 53 -7.09 12.00 -5.12
C GLU A 53 -7.22 10.53 -5.53
N LEU A 54 -8.45 10.07 -5.70
CA LEU A 54 -8.80 8.75 -6.23
C LEU A 54 -9.21 8.88 -7.69
N LEU A 55 -8.56 8.14 -8.55
CA LEU A 55 -8.80 8.14 -9.99
C LEU A 55 -9.36 6.78 -10.41
N ILE A 56 -10.66 6.73 -10.62
CA ILE A 56 -11.38 5.50 -10.96
C ILE A 56 -11.44 5.35 -12.46
N GLU A 57 -10.66 4.43 -13.01
CA GLU A 57 -10.66 4.12 -14.44
C GLU A 57 -11.99 3.50 -14.88
N TYR A 58 -12.46 3.90 -16.07
CA TYR A 58 -13.58 3.27 -16.74
C TYR A 58 -13.36 3.19 -18.26
N ARG A 59 -13.99 2.21 -18.90
CA ARG A 59 -13.93 2.04 -20.36
C ARG A 59 -14.94 2.94 -21.07
N LYS A 60 -14.56 3.42 -22.26
CA LYS A 60 -15.28 4.40 -23.08
C LYS A 60 -16.79 4.13 -23.22
N ASN A 61 -17.22 2.88 -23.21
CA ASN A 61 -18.63 2.48 -23.40
C ASN A 61 -19.31 1.98 -22.11
N ARG A 62 -18.64 2.13 -20.93
CA ARG A 62 -19.12 1.58 -19.65
C ARG A 62 -18.98 2.56 -18.49
N GLY A 63 -18.84 3.85 -18.80
CA GLY A 63 -18.71 4.90 -17.80
C GLY A 63 -19.99 5.07 -17.00
N ASP A 64 -20.17 4.25 -15.98
CA ASP A 64 -21.25 4.37 -15.01
C ASP A 64 -20.71 5.11 -13.79
N PHE A 65 -21.06 6.36 -13.67
CA PHE A 65 -20.65 7.23 -12.56
C PHE A 65 -21.02 6.61 -11.20
N LYS A 66 -22.21 6.03 -11.09
CA LYS A 66 -22.66 5.42 -9.83
C LYS A 66 -21.77 4.25 -9.41
N LYS A 67 -21.33 3.43 -10.34
CA LYS A 67 -20.37 2.35 -10.07
C LYS A 67 -18.99 2.89 -9.69
N ALA A 68 -18.54 3.97 -10.35
CA ALA A 68 -17.28 4.60 -10.01
C ALA A 68 -17.30 5.21 -8.60
N GLU A 69 -18.40 5.85 -8.22
CA GLU A 69 -18.61 6.39 -6.87
C GLU A 69 -18.56 5.30 -5.80
N ILE A 70 -19.24 4.17 -6.03
CA ILE A 70 -19.21 3.01 -5.13
C ILE A 70 -17.76 2.46 -4.99
N LYS A 71 -17.03 2.34 -6.10
CA LYS A 71 -15.63 1.93 -6.07
C LYS A 71 -14.76 2.93 -5.31
N ALA A 72 -14.90 4.22 -5.60
CA ALA A 72 -14.15 5.26 -4.91
C ALA A 72 -14.37 5.22 -3.40
N LEU A 73 -15.62 5.10 -2.96
CA LEU A 73 -15.97 4.96 -1.55
C LEU A 73 -15.34 3.72 -0.90
N TYR A 74 -15.34 2.59 -1.61
CA TYR A 74 -14.74 1.35 -1.12
C TYR A 74 -13.23 1.51 -0.90
N PHE A 75 -12.50 2.02 -1.92
CA PHE A 75 -11.05 2.22 -1.83
C PHE A 75 -10.67 3.33 -0.85
N ALA A 76 -11.46 4.40 -0.76
CA ALA A 76 -11.27 5.45 0.24
C ALA A 76 -11.34 4.90 1.67
N LYS A 77 -12.35 4.08 1.96
CA LYS A 77 -12.48 3.43 3.29
C LYS A 77 -11.34 2.46 3.57
N MET A 78 -10.89 1.70 2.58
CA MET A 78 -9.74 0.79 2.74
C MET A 78 -8.46 1.56 2.99
N TYR A 79 -8.18 2.60 2.22
CA TYR A 79 -7.01 3.45 2.41
C TYR A 79 -7.03 4.16 3.77
N GLY A 80 -8.22 4.55 4.26
CA GLY A 80 -8.39 5.11 5.59
C GLY A 80 -7.98 4.19 6.75
N ARG A 81 -7.86 2.88 6.49
CA ARG A 81 -7.36 1.91 7.47
C ARG A 81 -5.83 1.84 7.55
N MET A 82 -5.13 2.48 6.61
CA MET A 82 -3.68 2.50 6.63
C MET A 82 -3.15 3.41 7.74
N PRO A 83 -2.03 3.08 8.38
CA PRO A 83 -1.37 3.98 9.31
C PRO A 83 -1.05 5.34 8.68
N HIS A 84 -1.14 6.39 9.48
CA HIS A 84 -0.90 7.76 9.02
C HIS A 84 0.43 7.91 8.27
N PHE A 85 1.51 7.35 8.81
CA PHE A 85 2.83 7.45 8.20
C PHE A 85 2.90 6.88 6.77
N LEU A 86 2.10 5.85 6.45
CA LEU A 86 2.03 5.29 5.10
C LEU A 86 1.23 6.20 4.15
N LYS A 87 0.21 6.89 4.67
CA LYS A 87 -0.65 7.77 3.87
C LYS A 87 -0.02 9.12 3.53
N THR A 88 0.83 9.65 4.42
CA THR A 88 1.38 11.02 4.35
C THR A 88 2.10 11.32 3.04
N TYR A 89 2.73 10.32 2.46
CA TYR A 89 3.59 10.50 1.29
C TYR A 89 2.90 10.19 -0.03
N ASN A 90 1.67 9.72 0.00
CA ASN A 90 0.92 9.38 -1.22
C ASN A 90 -0.09 10.48 -1.56
N LYS A 91 -0.15 10.88 -2.83
CA LYS A 91 -1.05 11.96 -3.29
C LYS A 91 -2.20 11.46 -4.13
N LYS A 92 -1.98 10.39 -4.88
CA LYS A 92 -2.95 9.85 -5.83
C LYS A 92 -3.02 8.34 -5.77
N ILE A 93 -4.22 7.82 -5.91
CA ILE A 93 -4.50 6.40 -6.05
C ILE A 93 -5.26 6.19 -7.36
N TYR A 94 -4.66 5.42 -8.25
CA TYR A 94 -5.27 5.00 -9.50
C TYR A 94 -5.87 3.61 -9.32
N ILE A 95 -7.18 3.51 -9.47
CA ILE A 95 -7.90 2.25 -9.45
C ILE A 95 -8.20 1.85 -10.88
N HIS A 96 -7.43 0.90 -11.39
CA HIS A 96 -7.54 0.42 -12.75
C HIS A 96 -8.63 -0.64 -12.90
N GLU A 97 -9.35 -0.56 -14.02
CA GLU A 97 -10.34 -1.58 -14.36
C GLU A 97 -9.63 -2.87 -14.79
N ALA A 98 -10.10 -4.01 -14.31
CA ALA A 98 -9.53 -5.32 -14.64
C ALA A 98 -9.63 -5.64 -16.12
N ILE A 99 -8.52 -6.00 -16.77
CA ILE A 99 -8.43 -6.42 -18.16
C ILE A 99 -7.94 -7.87 -18.20
N GLY A 100 -8.88 -8.84 -18.28
CA GLY A 100 -8.53 -10.26 -18.42
C GLY A 100 -8.15 -11.00 -17.14
N LYS A 101 -7.71 -12.25 -17.27
CA LYS A 101 -7.41 -13.13 -16.13
C LYS A 101 -6.09 -12.84 -15.41
N ASP A 102 -5.17 -12.11 -16.06
CA ASP A 102 -3.78 -11.93 -15.58
C ASP A 102 -3.49 -10.55 -14.99
N ASP A 103 -4.51 -9.74 -14.81
CA ASP A 103 -4.35 -8.33 -14.40
C ASP A 103 -4.27 -8.09 -12.90
N GLY A 104 -3.70 -9.03 -12.16
CA GLY A 104 -3.37 -8.85 -10.76
C GLY A 104 -2.18 -7.91 -10.52
N THR A 105 -2.08 -6.80 -11.26
CA THR A 105 -0.95 -5.89 -11.15
C THR A 105 -1.25 -4.69 -10.26
N TRP A 106 -0.27 -4.33 -9.44
CA TRP A 106 -0.18 -3.09 -8.69
C TRP A 106 1.26 -2.58 -8.79
N TRP A 107 1.43 -1.30 -8.62
CA TRP A 107 2.76 -0.68 -8.59
C TRP A 107 2.69 0.70 -7.95
N VAL A 108 3.83 1.21 -7.54
CA VAL A 108 3.97 2.58 -7.05
C VAL A 108 4.92 3.38 -7.94
N MET A 109 4.60 4.66 -8.12
CA MET A 109 5.48 5.64 -8.74
C MET A 109 5.91 6.64 -7.64
N TYR A 110 6.98 6.30 -6.90
CA TYR A 110 7.38 7.05 -5.71
C TYR A 110 7.79 8.48 -6.00
N ASN A 111 8.45 8.75 -7.13
CA ASN A 111 8.80 10.11 -7.56
C ASN A 111 7.58 11.01 -7.80
N LYS A 112 6.42 10.44 -8.14
CA LYS A 112 5.14 11.12 -8.33
C LYS A 112 4.22 11.00 -7.13
N ARG A 113 4.54 10.17 -6.14
CA ARG A 113 3.68 9.84 -5.00
C ARG A 113 2.33 9.27 -5.44
N GLU A 114 2.38 8.35 -6.40
CA GLU A 114 1.21 7.69 -6.99
C GLU A 114 1.22 6.21 -6.66
N PHE A 115 0.06 5.69 -6.28
CA PHE A 115 -0.19 4.28 -6.08
C PHE A 115 -1.20 3.79 -7.11
N HIS A 116 -0.88 2.72 -7.80
CA HIS A 116 -1.72 2.12 -8.83
C HIS A 116 -2.15 0.72 -8.40
N ILE A 117 -3.42 0.43 -8.47
CA ILE A 117 -3.97 -0.88 -8.12
C ILE A 117 -5.01 -1.31 -9.13
N ASN A 118 -5.00 -2.58 -9.50
CA ASN A 118 -6.08 -3.18 -10.26
C ASN A 118 -7.22 -3.60 -9.33
N GLU A 119 -8.46 -3.22 -9.66
CA GLU A 119 -9.62 -3.50 -8.82
C GLU A 119 -9.86 -5.00 -8.58
N SER A 120 -9.45 -5.87 -9.52
CA SER A 120 -9.63 -7.32 -9.40
C SER A 120 -8.92 -7.92 -8.20
N LEU A 121 -7.80 -7.31 -7.78
CA LEU A 121 -7.04 -7.74 -6.60
C LEU A 121 -7.83 -7.60 -5.30
N CYS A 122 -8.73 -6.63 -5.25
CA CYS A 122 -9.51 -6.37 -4.05
C CYS A 122 -10.93 -6.97 -4.11
N ARG A 123 -11.45 -7.27 -5.30
CA ARG A 123 -12.81 -7.86 -5.47
C ARG A 123 -12.94 -9.28 -4.93
N ASN A 124 -11.94 -10.14 -5.18
CA ASN A 124 -11.96 -11.55 -4.76
C ASN A 124 -11.52 -11.73 -3.31
N MET A 125 -11.23 -10.67 -2.64
CA MET A 125 -10.70 -10.64 -1.29
C MET A 125 -11.78 -10.32 -0.27
N SER A 126 -12.98 -10.86 -0.45
CA SER A 126 -14.04 -10.82 0.56
C SER A 126 -13.61 -11.39 1.93
N LYS A 127 -12.39 -11.93 2.01
CA LYS A 127 -11.66 -12.29 3.23
C LYS A 127 -10.47 -11.36 3.56
N ASN A 128 -10.42 -10.21 2.92
CA ASN A 128 -9.94 -8.88 3.38
C ASN A 128 -8.50 -8.64 3.85
N SER A 129 -7.63 -9.60 4.05
CA SER A 129 -6.27 -9.28 4.51
C SER A 129 -5.34 -8.89 3.35
N LEU A 130 -5.43 -9.59 2.23
CA LEU A 130 -4.42 -9.48 1.18
C LEU A 130 -4.41 -8.10 0.49
N CYS A 131 -5.56 -7.46 0.24
CA CYS A 131 -5.59 -6.11 -0.35
C CYS A 131 -4.95 -5.08 0.57
N THR A 132 -5.23 -5.15 1.87
CA THR A 132 -4.60 -4.30 2.89
C THR A 132 -3.09 -4.56 2.98
N GLU A 133 -2.68 -5.82 2.98
CA GLU A 133 -1.26 -6.20 3.00
C GLU A 133 -0.51 -5.67 1.78
N VAL A 134 -1.09 -5.81 0.58
CA VAL A 134 -0.52 -5.26 -0.65
C VAL A 134 -0.40 -3.75 -0.60
N MET A 135 -1.43 -3.04 -0.12
CA MET A 135 -1.36 -1.59 0.02
C MET A 135 -0.25 -1.17 0.98
N ILE A 136 -0.11 -1.82 2.13
CA ILE A 136 0.96 -1.54 3.08
C ILE A 136 2.32 -1.79 2.44
N HIS A 137 2.49 -2.92 1.75
CA HIS A 137 3.73 -3.30 1.07
C HIS A 137 4.17 -2.24 0.05
N GLU A 138 3.27 -1.84 -0.84
CA GLU A 138 3.58 -0.86 -1.88
C GLU A 138 3.83 0.54 -1.31
N LEU A 139 3.04 0.97 -0.33
CA LEU A 139 3.25 2.24 0.35
C LEU A 139 4.58 2.27 1.14
N ALA A 140 5.04 1.12 1.64
CA ALA A 140 6.35 1.00 2.25
C ALA A 140 7.49 1.28 1.25
N HIS A 141 7.33 0.87 -0.01
CA HIS A 141 8.29 1.23 -1.07
C HIS A 141 8.35 2.74 -1.31
N VAL A 142 7.21 3.45 -1.24
CA VAL A 142 7.20 4.92 -1.34
C VAL A 142 8.07 5.53 -0.25
N ILE A 143 7.87 5.13 1.01
CA ILE A 143 8.62 5.66 2.16
C ILE A 143 10.12 5.34 2.05
N GLN A 144 10.46 4.12 1.65
CA GLN A 144 11.85 3.69 1.50
C GLN A 144 12.62 4.52 0.46
N GLN A 145 11.92 4.93 -0.62
CA GLN A 145 12.54 5.66 -1.72
C GLN A 145 12.59 7.18 -1.49
N LEU A 146 11.83 7.70 -0.54
CA LEU A 146 11.85 9.11 -0.24
C LEU A 146 13.09 9.49 0.55
N THR A 147 13.82 10.48 0.03
CA THR A 147 15.07 10.95 0.64
C THR A 147 14.80 11.50 2.05
N GLY A 148 15.61 11.08 3.01
CA GLY A 148 15.59 11.57 4.39
C GLY A 148 14.55 10.90 5.31
N VAL A 149 13.65 10.07 4.80
CA VAL A 149 12.69 9.34 5.66
C VAL A 149 13.33 8.10 6.28
N ILE A 150 14.05 7.32 5.48
CA ILE A 150 14.73 6.10 5.92
C ILE A 150 16.24 6.24 5.75
N SER A 151 16.98 5.95 6.80
CA SER A 151 18.44 5.86 6.74
C SER A 151 18.87 4.53 6.10
N PRO A 152 19.47 4.55 4.88
CA PRO A 152 19.89 3.30 4.22
C PRO A 152 20.98 2.55 5.01
N SER A 153 21.87 3.29 5.69
CA SER A 153 22.94 2.71 6.48
C SER A 153 22.41 1.97 7.72
N LYS A 154 21.51 2.60 8.48
CA LYS A 154 20.85 1.97 9.65
C LYS A 154 20.02 0.75 9.25
N TRP A 155 19.26 0.85 8.14
CA TRP A 155 18.53 -0.30 7.59
C TRP A 155 19.46 -1.44 7.19
N GLY A 156 20.55 -1.13 6.49
CA GLY A 156 21.57 -2.11 6.10
C GLY A 156 22.21 -2.80 7.31
N GLN A 157 22.47 -2.05 8.39
CA GLN A 157 22.99 -2.59 9.65
C GLN A 157 22.00 -3.54 10.32
N ALA A 158 20.72 -3.15 10.44
CA ALA A 158 19.67 -4.00 11.00
C ALA A 158 19.55 -5.34 10.25
N ARG A 159 19.57 -5.29 8.90
CA ARG A 159 19.58 -6.49 8.06
C ARG A 159 20.79 -7.39 8.31
N LYS A 160 21.97 -6.82 8.43
CA LYS A 160 23.22 -7.55 8.69
C LYS A 160 23.18 -8.28 10.04
N LEU A 161 22.69 -7.61 11.07
CA LEU A 161 22.55 -8.17 12.42
C LEU A 161 21.54 -9.32 12.50
N ASP A 162 20.51 -9.33 11.66
CA ASP A 162 19.55 -10.44 11.57
C ASP A 162 20.07 -11.64 10.72
N ASN A 163 21.33 -11.61 10.32
CA ASN A 163 22.07 -12.72 9.73
C ASN A 163 21.34 -13.43 8.59
N LYS A 164 20.90 -12.67 7.58
CA LYS A 164 20.18 -13.17 6.39
C LYS A 164 18.87 -13.93 6.67
N LYS A 165 18.30 -13.81 7.86
CA LYS A 165 16.94 -14.27 8.14
C LYS A 165 15.95 -13.26 7.59
N TYR A 166 14.74 -13.71 7.24
CA TYR A 166 13.68 -12.90 6.62
C TYR A 166 12.32 -13.29 7.19
N CYS A 167 11.40 -12.34 7.32
CA CYS A 167 10.06 -12.67 7.79
C CYS A 167 9.19 -13.35 6.73
N SER A 168 9.55 -13.22 5.45
CA SER A 168 8.86 -13.88 4.35
C SER A 168 9.82 -14.41 3.28
N LYS A 169 9.31 -15.31 2.43
CA LYS A 169 10.07 -15.77 1.25
C LYS A 169 10.29 -14.65 0.24
N TYR A 170 9.33 -13.73 0.14
CA TYR A 170 9.38 -12.63 -0.82
C TYR A 170 10.44 -11.60 -0.45
N GLY A 171 10.62 -11.31 0.84
CA GLY A 171 11.67 -10.43 1.34
C GLY A 171 13.10 -10.87 1.00
N LYS A 172 13.32 -12.16 0.65
CA LYS A 172 14.63 -12.64 0.19
C LYS A 172 15.07 -12.09 -1.16
N LYS A 173 14.14 -11.59 -1.95
CA LYS A 173 14.38 -11.20 -3.35
C LYS A 173 15.44 -10.10 -3.48
N ASN A 174 15.29 -9.05 -2.70
CA ASN A 174 16.22 -7.92 -2.66
C ASN A 174 15.95 -7.04 -1.44
N SER A 175 16.76 -6.01 -1.24
CA SER A 175 16.67 -5.12 -0.08
C SER A 175 15.38 -4.29 -0.02
N LYS A 176 14.77 -3.99 -1.15
CA LYS A 176 13.53 -3.21 -1.21
C LYS A 176 12.34 -4.05 -0.75
N GLU A 177 12.24 -5.27 -1.28
CA GLU A 177 11.20 -6.22 -0.86
C GLU A 177 11.35 -6.62 0.60
N ASP A 178 12.59 -6.79 1.07
CA ASP A 178 12.87 -7.06 2.46
C ASP A 178 12.37 -5.94 3.39
N PHE A 179 12.51 -4.68 2.97
CA PHE A 179 11.99 -3.54 3.72
C PHE A 179 10.47 -3.56 3.80
N ALA A 180 9.79 -3.70 2.66
CA ALA A 180 8.34 -3.71 2.58
C ALA A 180 7.71 -4.88 3.34
N GLU A 181 8.27 -6.08 3.20
CA GLU A 181 7.84 -7.27 3.95
C GLU A 181 8.10 -7.13 5.46
N SER A 182 9.23 -6.53 5.85
CA SER A 182 9.56 -6.33 7.26
C SER A 182 8.63 -5.31 7.93
N ILE A 183 8.18 -4.26 7.22
CA ILE A 183 7.12 -3.34 7.73
C ILE A 183 5.82 -4.10 7.99
N LEU A 184 5.40 -4.98 7.07
CA LEU A 184 4.20 -5.82 7.28
C LEU A 184 4.34 -6.67 8.53
N CYS A 185 5.47 -7.35 8.69
CA CYS A 185 5.74 -8.18 9.86
C CYS A 185 5.78 -7.36 11.15
N TRP A 186 6.40 -6.17 11.13
CA TRP A 186 6.45 -5.25 12.27
C TRP A 186 5.05 -4.78 12.68
N ILE A 187 4.23 -4.31 11.73
CA ILE A 187 2.84 -3.93 12.00
C ILE A 187 2.07 -5.12 12.59
N GLY A 188 2.23 -6.31 12.02
CA GLY A 188 1.60 -7.51 12.49
C GLY A 188 1.95 -7.82 13.95
N VAL A 189 3.22 -7.78 14.29
CA VAL A 189 3.71 -8.12 15.64
C VAL A 189 3.37 -7.05 16.68
N ARG A 190 3.46 -5.77 16.34
CA ARG A 190 3.28 -4.65 17.30
C ARG A 190 1.84 -4.19 17.46
N TYR A 191 1.08 -4.21 16.37
CA TYR A 191 -0.25 -3.57 16.32
C TYR A 191 -1.40 -4.54 16.03
N LYS A 192 -1.11 -5.74 15.52
CA LYS A 192 -2.10 -6.75 15.14
C LYS A 192 -1.78 -8.15 15.69
N SER A 193 -1.11 -8.22 16.83
CA SER A 193 -0.67 -9.50 17.42
C SER A 193 -1.84 -10.44 17.72
N GLY A 194 -3.02 -9.92 18.04
CA GLY A 194 -4.23 -10.71 18.25
C GLY A 194 -4.80 -11.38 16.99
N GLU A 195 -4.38 -10.92 15.79
CA GLU A 195 -4.80 -11.48 14.50
C GLU A 195 -3.81 -12.52 13.96
N ILE A 196 -2.63 -12.65 14.58
CA ILE A 196 -1.55 -13.53 14.14
C ILE A 196 -1.36 -14.67 15.13
N ARG A 197 -1.15 -15.88 14.62
CA ARG A 197 -0.88 -17.05 15.46
C ARG A 197 0.39 -16.85 16.29
N LYS A 198 0.35 -17.15 17.61
CA LYS A 198 1.46 -16.93 18.56
C LYS A 198 2.81 -17.48 18.08
N HIS A 199 2.83 -18.69 17.49
CA HIS A 199 4.06 -19.27 16.98
C HIS A 199 4.68 -18.48 15.80
N LYS A 200 3.86 -17.81 14.98
CA LYS A 200 4.35 -16.93 13.89
C LYS A 200 4.95 -15.66 14.47
N ILE A 201 4.32 -15.07 15.49
CA ILE A 201 4.87 -13.91 16.20
C ILE A 201 6.23 -14.26 16.81
N ALA A 202 6.34 -15.37 17.52
CA ALA A 202 7.60 -15.86 18.09
C ALA A 202 8.69 -16.00 17.02
N LYS A 203 8.36 -16.62 15.89
CA LYS A 203 9.27 -16.81 14.76
C LYS A 203 9.72 -15.49 14.13
N ILE A 204 8.81 -14.52 13.96
CA ILE A 204 9.17 -13.19 13.42
C ILE A 204 10.14 -12.48 14.38
N ASN A 205 9.85 -12.47 15.70
CA ASN A 205 10.72 -11.88 16.70
C ASN A 205 12.10 -12.55 16.76
N GLU A 206 12.19 -13.86 16.53
CA GLU A 206 13.45 -14.60 16.44
C GLU A 206 14.23 -14.26 15.16
N PHE A 207 13.54 -14.13 14.02
CA PHE A 207 14.18 -14.03 12.70
C PHE A 207 14.67 -12.64 12.37
N ILE A 208 13.92 -11.60 12.77
CA ILE A 208 14.21 -10.23 12.37
C ILE A 208 14.16 -9.23 13.54
N PRO A 209 14.74 -9.55 14.71
CA PRO A 209 14.65 -8.69 15.90
C PRO A 209 15.23 -7.29 15.68
N ASN A 210 16.33 -7.19 14.92
CA ASN A 210 16.98 -5.90 14.67
C ASN A 210 16.19 -5.03 13.66
N ARG A 211 15.55 -5.65 12.68
CA ARG A 211 14.64 -4.90 11.78
C ARG A 211 13.38 -4.43 12.53
N LEU A 212 12.83 -5.23 13.43
CA LEU A 212 11.72 -4.80 14.29
C LEU A 212 12.12 -3.61 15.15
N LYS A 213 13.29 -3.69 15.80
CA LYS A 213 13.84 -2.59 16.60
C LYS A 213 14.08 -1.33 15.76
N PHE A 214 14.59 -1.47 14.53
CA PHE A 214 14.76 -0.36 13.61
C PHE A 214 13.44 0.40 13.38
N PHE A 215 12.32 -0.30 13.15
CA PHE A 215 11.02 0.34 12.99
C PHE A 215 10.45 0.90 14.29
N ASP A 216 10.69 0.25 15.44
CA ASP A 216 10.31 0.76 16.76
C ASP A 216 10.96 2.14 17.03
N GLU A 217 12.22 2.33 16.60
CA GLU A 217 12.97 3.57 16.76
C GLU A 217 12.56 4.70 15.80
N MET A 218 11.81 4.39 14.73
CA MET A 218 11.39 5.39 13.74
C MET A 218 10.27 6.31 14.24
N ASN A 219 9.61 5.98 15.35
CA ASN A 219 8.50 6.76 15.93
C ASN A 219 7.41 7.16 14.93
N PHE A 220 7.05 6.25 14.03
CA PHE A 220 6.03 6.49 13.04
C PHE A 220 4.67 6.80 13.68
N ASN A 221 3.96 7.78 13.12
CA ASN A 221 2.57 8.00 13.49
C ASN A 221 1.69 6.84 12.99
N MET A 222 1.34 5.96 13.90
CA MET A 222 0.58 4.73 13.61
C MET A 222 -0.94 4.92 13.64
N TYR A 223 -1.45 6.12 13.92
CA TYR A 223 -2.90 6.35 13.92
C TYR A 223 -3.57 5.81 12.64
N PRO A 224 -4.67 5.06 12.68
CA PRO A 224 -5.51 4.79 13.86
C PRO A 224 -5.12 3.52 14.66
N TYR A 225 -3.99 2.88 14.34
CA TYR A 225 -3.55 1.68 15.03
C TYR A 225 -3.10 1.99 16.47
N LYS A 226 -3.44 1.08 17.39
CA LYS A 226 -2.98 1.12 18.79
C LYS A 226 -2.06 -0.07 19.03
N ILE A 227 -1.04 0.12 19.86
CA ILE A 227 -0.16 -0.97 20.27
C ILE A 227 -1.01 -2.09 20.87
N SER A 228 -0.83 -3.31 20.36
CA SER A 228 -1.47 -4.50 20.93
C SER A 228 -0.92 -4.75 22.34
N LYS A 229 -1.80 -4.80 23.32
CA LYS A 229 -1.47 -5.16 24.69
C LYS A 229 -1.26 -6.67 24.84
#